data_22f6a1905e9c9ec8adeafe5ed090d761
#
_entry.id   22f6a1905e9c9ec8adeafe5ed090d761
#
_cell.length_a   1.000
_cell.length_b   1.000
_cell.length_c   1.000
_cell.angle_alpha   90.00
_cell.angle_beta   90.00
_cell.angle_gamma   90.00
#
_symmetry.space_group_name_H-M   'P 1'
#
loop_
_entity.id
_entity.type
_entity.pdbx_description
1 polymer ?
#
loop_
_entity_poly.entity_id
_entity_poly.type
_entity_poly.pdbx_seq_one_letter_code
_entity_poly.pdbx_strand_id
1 'polypeptide(L)'
;MIESIRFRSVLPFSKGDKEGFVSIIWNDVTDRWGADFTSDIEARIQMELDTFEQVDGYMEYLYFVWRVVIESNFFVMPYRTLAHASAVCYALGITEVDPIRLGLDFNRFLQTDKPRFAAIGLATNATKSQIQTEIMNLYFDEDRERLGERELNEKAPALTIYPSQRTAQIFGYLNEVVDFLYIPMDDPATFRTLLRSEDLTGVYGCNPNTVLQKYLQQAKPQFEDLIPLCTASIMNFPTNMNFPTNRIYTSRKYGIAWEPHFAPKVEAILSETCGEILYNEQVYALAELVGYTPSEAEELR
;
A
#
# COMPACT_ATOMS: atom_id res chain seq x y z
N MET A 1 15.58 7.07 -15.60
CA MET A 1 14.34 6.26 -15.67
C MET A 1 14.60 4.97 -14.92
N ILE A 2 13.74 4.60 -13.97
CA ILE A 2 13.85 3.32 -13.27
C ILE A 2 13.35 2.27 -14.26
N GLU A 3 14.25 1.40 -14.70
CA GLU A 3 13.92 0.33 -15.64
C GLU A 3 13.10 -0.74 -14.87
N SER A 4 11.83 -0.92 -15.22
CA SER A 4 10.99 -1.96 -14.64
C SER A 4 10.93 -3.17 -15.57
N ILE A 5 10.72 -4.35 -14.98
CA ILE A 5 10.46 -5.57 -15.72
C ILE A 5 8.96 -5.86 -15.59
N ARG A 6 8.32 -6.18 -16.69
CA ARG A 6 6.92 -6.55 -16.73
C ARG A 6 6.78 -8.02 -17.09
N PHE A 7 6.14 -8.76 -16.23
CA PHE A 7 5.79 -10.15 -16.47
C PHE A 7 4.30 -10.21 -16.77
N ARG A 8 3.99 -10.66 -17.98
CA ARG A 8 2.61 -10.98 -18.34
C ARG A 8 2.45 -12.47 -18.17
N SER A 9 1.60 -12.86 -17.27
CA SER A 9 1.24 -14.24 -17.13
C SER A 9 -0.12 -14.39 -16.50
N VAL A 10 -0.87 -15.29 -17.03
CA VAL A 10 -2.02 -15.89 -16.37
C VAL A 10 -1.82 -17.38 -16.52
N LEU A 11 -1.37 -18.04 -15.46
CA LEU A 11 -1.47 -19.48 -15.37
C LEU A 11 -2.95 -19.78 -15.08
N PRO A 12 -3.64 -20.56 -15.93
CA PRO A 12 -4.98 -20.97 -15.59
C PRO A 12 -4.93 -21.86 -14.35
N PHE A 13 -5.68 -21.50 -13.31
CA PHE A 13 -5.92 -22.43 -12.23
C PHE A 13 -6.56 -23.71 -12.74
N SER A 14 -6.10 -24.86 -12.28
CA SER A 14 -6.95 -26.01 -12.19
C SER A 14 -8.04 -25.72 -11.17
N LYS A 15 -9.20 -26.39 -11.26
CA LYS A 15 -10.32 -26.13 -10.33
C LYS A 15 -9.90 -26.34 -8.85
N GLY A 16 -9.01 -27.31 -8.59
CA GLY A 16 -8.49 -27.58 -7.25
C GLY A 16 -7.53 -26.52 -6.74
N ASP A 17 -6.77 -25.86 -7.62
CA ASP A 17 -5.79 -24.84 -7.24
C ASP A 17 -6.47 -23.58 -6.73
N LYS A 18 -7.59 -23.17 -7.31
CA LYS A 18 -8.37 -22.02 -6.85
C LYS A 18 -8.94 -22.24 -5.44
N GLU A 19 -9.56 -23.38 -5.21
CA GLU A 19 -10.11 -23.74 -3.89
C GLU A 19 -8.98 -23.83 -2.84
N GLY A 20 -7.82 -24.38 -3.22
CA GLY A 20 -6.64 -24.42 -2.38
C GLY A 20 -6.11 -23.02 -2.05
N PHE A 21 -6.06 -22.12 -3.02
CA PHE A 21 -5.59 -20.75 -2.77
C PHE A 21 -6.54 -19.94 -1.89
N VAL A 22 -7.85 -20.06 -2.08
CA VAL A 22 -8.84 -19.45 -1.18
C VAL A 22 -8.67 -19.98 0.25
N SER A 23 -8.39 -21.27 0.42
CA SER A 23 -8.12 -21.85 1.75
C SER A 23 -6.84 -21.29 2.38
N ILE A 24 -5.78 -21.04 1.58
CA ILE A 24 -4.56 -20.36 2.03
C ILE A 24 -4.90 -18.95 2.51
N ILE A 25 -5.65 -18.18 1.72
CA ILE A 25 -6.06 -16.82 2.10
C ILE A 25 -6.74 -16.82 3.47
N TRP A 26 -7.70 -17.71 3.71
CA TRP A 26 -8.43 -17.77 4.98
C TRP A 26 -7.54 -18.20 6.15
N ASN A 27 -6.56 -19.09 5.94
CA ASN A 27 -5.58 -19.44 6.96
C ASN A 27 -4.70 -18.23 7.30
N ASP A 28 -4.16 -17.56 6.30
CA ASP A 28 -3.31 -16.38 6.47
C ASP A 28 -4.06 -15.22 7.13
N VAL A 29 -5.36 -15.05 6.83
CA VAL A 29 -6.25 -14.10 7.52
C VAL A 29 -6.31 -14.41 9.01
N THR A 30 -6.50 -15.67 9.37
CA THR A 30 -6.57 -16.08 10.77
C THR A 30 -5.23 -15.85 11.48
N ASP A 31 -4.12 -16.13 10.81
CA ASP A 31 -2.77 -15.95 11.38
C ASP A 31 -2.41 -14.45 11.54
N ARG A 32 -2.78 -13.60 10.57
CA ARG A 32 -2.47 -12.16 10.60
C ARG A 32 -3.22 -11.38 11.67
N TRP A 33 -4.50 -11.65 11.85
CA TRP A 33 -5.31 -10.94 12.85
C TRP A 33 -5.45 -11.71 14.16
N GLY A 34 -5.28 -13.02 14.18
CA GLY A 34 -5.30 -13.83 15.39
C GLY A 34 -6.52 -13.52 16.29
N ALA A 35 -6.25 -13.02 17.50
CA ALA A 35 -7.28 -12.65 18.45
C ALA A 35 -8.08 -11.39 18.07
N ASP A 36 -7.56 -10.57 17.17
CA ASP A 36 -8.21 -9.35 16.68
C ASP A 36 -9.14 -9.62 15.49
N PHE A 37 -9.26 -10.87 15.06
CA PHE A 37 -10.18 -11.27 13.98
C PHE A 37 -11.64 -11.05 14.38
N THR A 38 -12.37 -10.30 13.58
CA THR A 38 -13.77 -9.93 13.82
C THR A 38 -14.66 -10.24 12.61
N SER A 39 -15.98 -10.21 12.83
CA SER A 39 -16.97 -10.35 11.73
C SER A 39 -16.83 -9.26 10.66
N ASP A 40 -16.35 -8.08 11.01
CA ASP A 40 -16.15 -6.98 10.06
C ASP A 40 -14.95 -7.26 9.16
N ILE A 41 -13.90 -7.85 9.71
CA ILE A 41 -12.74 -8.33 8.93
C ILE A 41 -13.18 -9.45 7.98
N GLU A 42 -13.93 -10.42 8.49
CA GLU A 42 -14.47 -11.50 7.68
C GLU A 42 -15.31 -10.98 6.51
N ALA A 43 -16.24 -10.06 6.78
CA ALA A 43 -17.07 -9.43 5.76
C ALA A 43 -16.22 -8.65 4.72
N ARG A 44 -15.16 -7.96 5.16
CA ARG A 44 -14.25 -7.25 4.29
C ARG A 44 -13.48 -8.20 3.38
N ILE A 45 -12.93 -9.28 3.90
CA ILE A 45 -12.20 -10.30 3.10
C ILE A 45 -13.16 -10.92 2.08
N GLN A 46 -14.38 -11.32 2.49
CA GLN A 46 -15.34 -11.91 1.57
C GLN A 46 -15.71 -10.95 0.44
N MET A 47 -15.96 -9.68 0.75
CA MET A 47 -16.27 -8.64 -0.23
C MET A 47 -15.12 -8.46 -1.24
N GLU A 48 -13.86 -8.49 -0.77
CA GLU A 48 -12.69 -8.39 -1.65
C GLU A 48 -12.57 -9.60 -2.57
N LEU A 49 -12.76 -10.81 -2.05
CA LEU A 49 -12.76 -12.06 -2.83
C LEU A 49 -13.85 -12.05 -3.90
N ASP A 50 -15.08 -11.67 -3.52
CA ASP A 50 -16.21 -11.58 -4.45
C ASP A 50 -15.92 -10.55 -5.57
N THR A 51 -15.21 -9.48 -5.25
CA THR A 51 -14.82 -8.45 -6.23
C THR A 51 -13.72 -8.95 -7.15
N PHE A 52 -12.73 -9.66 -6.63
CA PHE A 52 -11.67 -10.27 -7.45
C PHE A 52 -12.22 -11.29 -8.43
N GLU A 53 -13.24 -12.06 -8.04
CA GLU A 53 -13.88 -13.04 -8.92
C GLU A 53 -14.65 -12.42 -10.09
N GLN A 54 -15.05 -11.16 -9.98
CA GLN A 54 -15.70 -10.43 -11.09
C GLN A 54 -14.72 -9.99 -12.17
N VAL A 55 -13.41 -10.01 -11.88
CA VAL A 55 -12.36 -9.64 -12.83
C VAL A 55 -11.69 -10.90 -13.37
N ASP A 56 -11.88 -11.16 -14.65
CA ASP A 56 -11.36 -12.36 -15.31
C ASP A 56 -9.84 -12.48 -15.13
N GLY A 57 -9.39 -13.63 -14.63
CA GLY A 57 -7.97 -13.95 -14.39
C GLY A 57 -7.34 -13.22 -13.19
N TYR A 58 -8.11 -12.52 -12.35
CA TYR A 58 -7.52 -11.78 -11.23
C TYR A 58 -7.03 -12.68 -10.10
N MET A 59 -7.75 -13.72 -9.78
CA MET A 59 -7.35 -14.69 -8.75
C MET A 59 -6.06 -15.41 -9.13
N GLU A 60 -5.91 -15.79 -10.41
CA GLU A 60 -4.67 -16.37 -10.95
C GLU A 60 -3.50 -15.40 -10.87
N TYR A 61 -3.76 -14.15 -11.20
CA TYR A 61 -2.77 -13.08 -11.07
C TYR A 61 -2.34 -12.87 -9.63
N LEU A 62 -3.29 -12.82 -8.70
CA LEU A 62 -3.01 -12.65 -7.27
C LEU A 62 -2.20 -13.82 -6.71
N TYR A 63 -2.55 -15.05 -7.10
CA TYR A 63 -1.78 -16.24 -6.76
C TYR A 63 -0.34 -16.17 -7.27
N PHE A 64 -0.16 -15.75 -8.50
CA PHE A 64 1.17 -15.55 -9.05
C PHE A 64 1.97 -14.49 -8.29
N VAL A 65 1.37 -13.35 -7.98
CA VAL A 65 2.04 -12.31 -7.17
C VAL A 65 2.41 -12.85 -5.80
N TRP A 66 1.51 -13.58 -5.15
CA TRP A 66 1.76 -14.22 -3.86
C TRP A 66 2.94 -15.20 -3.93
N ARG A 67 2.98 -16.08 -4.92
CA ARG A 67 4.12 -17.00 -5.12
C ARG A 67 5.43 -16.25 -5.30
N VAL A 68 5.45 -15.18 -6.08
CA VAL A 68 6.64 -14.34 -6.25
C VAL A 68 7.09 -13.75 -4.90
N VAL A 69 6.16 -13.31 -4.06
CA VAL A 69 6.50 -12.75 -2.75
C VAL A 69 7.05 -13.80 -1.78
N ILE A 70 6.42 -14.98 -1.74
CA ILE A 70 6.74 -16.01 -0.72
C ILE A 70 7.90 -16.92 -1.15
N GLU A 71 7.99 -17.26 -2.44
CA GLU A 71 8.93 -18.27 -2.93
C GLU A 71 10.23 -17.68 -3.50
N SER A 72 10.30 -16.35 -3.70
CA SER A 72 11.53 -15.74 -4.20
C SER A 72 12.66 -15.79 -3.19
N ASN A 73 13.87 -16.12 -3.66
CA ASN A 73 15.09 -16.12 -2.86
C ASN A 73 15.68 -14.71 -2.64
N PHE A 74 14.89 -13.66 -2.90
CA PHE A 74 15.29 -12.27 -2.70
C PHE A 74 14.19 -11.49 -1.99
N PHE A 75 14.57 -10.43 -1.32
CA PHE A 75 13.62 -9.57 -0.63
C PHE A 75 12.71 -8.84 -1.61
N VAL A 76 11.40 -8.90 -1.34
CA VAL A 76 10.35 -8.26 -2.13
C VAL A 76 9.51 -7.36 -1.23
N MET A 77 9.14 -6.20 -1.71
CA MET A 77 8.24 -5.28 -1.02
C MET A 77 7.28 -4.60 -2.02
N PRO A 78 6.09 -4.18 -1.58
CA PRO A 78 5.19 -3.41 -2.43
C PRO A 78 5.80 -2.08 -2.84
N TYR A 79 5.62 -1.71 -4.11
CA TYR A 79 6.17 -0.48 -4.65
C TYR A 79 5.29 0.07 -5.77
N ARG A 80 4.92 1.35 -5.67
CA ARG A 80 4.04 2.04 -6.63
C ARG A 80 2.74 1.26 -6.89
N THR A 81 2.13 0.77 -5.84
CA THR A 81 0.90 -0.01 -5.88
C THR A 81 -0.10 0.54 -4.88
N LEU A 82 -1.37 0.23 -5.09
CA LEU A 82 -2.46 0.48 -4.15
C LEU A 82 -2.88 -0.80 -3.40
N ALA A 83 -2.12 -1.90 -3.54
CA ALA A 83 -2.39 -3.18 -2.88
C ALA A 83 -2.48 -3.09 -1.35
N HIS A 84 -1.87 -2.06 -0.75
CA HIS A 84 -1.99 -1.78 0.68
C HIS A 84 -3.40 -1.38 1.13
N ALA A 85 -4.32 -1.11 0.22
CA ALA A 85 -5.74 -0.92 0.53
C ALA A 85 -6.54 -2.23 0.52
N SER A 86 -5.91 -3.39 0.22
CA SER A 86 -6.54 -4.71 0.22
C SER A 86 -6.18 -5.51 1.47
N ALA A 87 -7.19 -5.97 2.20
CA ALA A 87 -7.05 -6.84 3.34
C ALA A 87 -6.57 -8.25 2.93
N VAL A 88 -6.97 -8.74 1.77
CA VAL A 88 -6.46 -9.99 1.20
C VAL A 88 -4.97 -9.87 0.87
N CYS A 89 -4.51 -8.76 0.28
CA CYS A 89 -3.09 -8.55 0.03
C CYS A 89 -2.26 -8.45 1.32
N TYR A 90 -2.85 -7.91 2.40
CA TYR A 90 -2.22 -7.90 3.72
C TYR A 90 -2.15 -9.31 4.32
N ALA A 91 -3.24 -10.08 4.29
CA ALA A 91 -3.23 -11.47 4.73
C ALA A 91 -2.13 -12.28 4.05
N LEU A 92 -2.05 -12.22 2.73
CA LEU A 92 -1.07 -12.92 1.90
C LEU A 92 0.38 -12.42 2.04
N GLY A 93 0.66 -11.41 2.88
CA GLY A 93 2.02 -10.85 3.01
C GLY A 93 2.52 -10.11 1.76
N ILE A 94 1.64 -9.79 0.80
CA ILE A 94 1.98 -8.94 -0.34
C ILE A 94 2.26 -7.51 0.14
N THR A 95 1.63 -7.09 1.23
CA THR A 95 1.88 -5.82 1.93
C THR A 95 1.89 -6.02 3.43
N GLU A 96 2.67 -5.21 4.15
CA GLU A 96 2.69 -5.16 5.62
C GLU A 96 1.77 -4.07 6.20
N VAL A 97 1.01 -3.40 5.36
CA VAL A 97 0.06 -2.35 5.76
C VAL A 97 -1.30 -2.97 6.03
N ASP A 98 -1.76 -2.94 7.28
CA ASP A 98 -3.10 -3.36 7.66
C ASP A 98 -4.13 -2.28 7.24
N PRO A 99 -4.96 -2.54 6.20
CA PRO A 99 -5.92 -1.56 5.71
C PRO A 99 -7.09 -1.35 6.68
N ILE A 100 -7.41 -2.34 7.49
CA ILE A 100 -8.51 -2.24 8.47
C ILE A 100 -8.12 -1.28 9.59
N ARG A 101 -6.94 -1.49 10.17
CA ARG A 101 -6.39 -0.63 11.22
C ARG A 101 -6.26 0.83 10.79
N LEU A 102 -5.88 1.07 9.53
CA LEU A 102 -5.68 2.41 8.98
C LEU A 102 -6.93 2.98 8.30
N GLY A 103 -8.05 2.25 8.27
CA GLY A 103 -9.28 2.72 7.64
C GLY A 103 -9.15 2.94 6.12
N LEU A 104 -8.31 2.16 5.43
CA LEU A 104 -8.10 2.30 3.99
C LEU A 104 -9.26 1.68 3.22
N ASP A 105 -9.82 2.44 2.28
CA ASP A 105 -10.90 2.00 1.43
C ASP A 105 -10.38 1.10 0.30
N PHE A 106 -10.98 -0.09 0.16
CA PHE A 106 -10.66 -1.05 -0.90
C PHE A 106 -10.91 -0.50 -2.30
N ASN A 107 -11.89 0.39 -2.47
CA ASN A 107 -12.19 1.04 -3.75
C ASN A 107 -10.98 1.82 -4.32
N ARG A 108 -10.01 2.15 -3.47
CA ARG A 108 -8.73 2.71 -3.91
C ARG A 108 -7.90 1.72 -4.71
N PHE A 109 -7.99 0.45 -4.40
CA PHE A 109 -7.29 -0.62 -5.10
C PHE A 109 -8.12 -1.18 -6.25
N LEU A 110 -9.37 -1.56 -5.98
CA LEU A 110 -10.29 -2.07 -6.96
C LEU A 110 -11.71 -1.57 -6.67
N GLN A 111 -12.32 -0.87 -7.61
CA GLN A 111 -13.69 -0.36 -7.45
C GLN A 111 -14.69 -1.50 -7.44
N THR A 112 -15.54 -1.58 -6.41
CA THR A 112 -16.54 -2.65 -6.25
C THR A 112 -17.73 -2.51 -7.19
N ASP A 113 -18.04 -1.29 -7.62
CA ASP A 113 -19.16 -0.99 -8.53
C ASP A 113 -18.81 -1.23 -10.01
N LYS A 114 -17.52 -1.16 -10.35
CA LYS A 114 -17.04 -1.32 -11.72
C LYS A 114 -15.60 -1.86 -11.71
N PRO A 115 -15.41 -3.09 -11.25
CA PRO A 115 -14.07 -3.63 -11.03
C PRO A 115 -13.27 -3.67 -12.33
N ARG A 116 -12.07 -3.12 -12.27
CA ARG A 116 -11.09 -3.14 -13.35
C ARG A 116 -9.80 -3.71 -12.82
N PHE A 117 -9.04 -4.29 -13.71
CA PHE A 117 -7.78 -4.90 -13.33
C PHE A 117 -6.82 -3.90 -12.69
N ALA A 118 -6.46 -4.13 -11.40
CA ALA A 118 -5.48 -3.36 -10.66
C ALA A 118 -4.13 -4.09 -10.63
N ALA A 119 -3.11 -3.50 -11.26
CA ALA A 119 -1.78 -4.07 -11.28
C ALA A 119 -1.05 -3.84 -9.94
N ILE A 120 -0.32 -4.87 -9.48
CA ILE A 120 0.55 -4.79 -8.31
C ILE A 120 1.98 -4.52 -8.76
N GLY A 121 2.62 -3.53 -8.14
CA GLY A 121 4.03 -3.22 -8.34
C GLY A 121 4.85 -3.69 -7.15
N LEU A 122 6.00 -4.31 -7.40
CA LEU A 122 6.93 -4.79 -6.39
C LEU A 122 8.32 -4.19 -6.62
N ALA A 123 9.02 -3.88 -5.54
CA ALA A 123 10.44 -3.56 -5.57
C ALA A 123 11.25 -4.68 -4.94
N THR A 124 12.49 -4.87 -5.39
CA THR A 124 13.38 -5.91 -4.87
C THR A 124 14.82 -5.44 -4.81
N ASN A 125 15.60 -6.08 -3.93
CA ASN A 125 17.06 -5.95 -3.88
C ASN A 125 17.78 -6.72 -5.00
N ALA A 126 17.09 -7.65 -5.69
CA ALA A 126 17.66 -8.47 -6.76
C ALA A 126 17.92 -7.69 -8.06
N THR A 127 18.87 -8.14 -8.83
CA THR A 127 19.18 -7.65 -10.17
C THR A 127 18.16 -8.14 -11.19
N LYS A 128 18.10 -7.49 -12.34
CA LYS A 128 17.21 -7.88 -13.44
C LYS A 128 17.38 -9.35 -13.86
N SER A 129 18.61 -9.83 -13.95
CA SER A 129 18.90 -11.21 -14.34
C SER A 129 18.45 -12.22 -13.27
N GLN A 130 18.66 -11.93 -11.99
CA GLN A 130 18.19 -12.77 -10.90
C GLN A 130 16.67 -12.89 -10.91
N ILE A 131 15.95 -11.77 -11.05
CA ILE A 131 14.50 -11.76 -11.13
C ILE A 131 14.00 -12.60 -12.31
N GLN A 132 14.59 -12.42 -13.49
CA GLN A 132 14.19 -13.19 -14.69
C GLN A 132 14.40 -14.69 -14.49
N THR A 133 15.55 -15.09 -13.94
CA THR A 133 15.85 -16.50 -13.68
C THR A 133 14.88 -17.10 -12.67
N GLU A 134 14.66 -16.41 -11.56
CA GLU A 134 13.81 -16.90 -10.47
C GLU A 134 12.35 -17.02 -10.91
N ILE A 135 11.82 -16.01 -11.55
CA ILE A 135 10.44 -16.05 -12.04
C ILE A 135 10.27 -17.12 -13.11
N MET A 136 11.27 -17.31 -13.99
CA MET A 136 11.22 -18.40 -14.95
C MET A 136 11.21 -19.77 -14.24
N ASN A 137 11.97 -19.93 -13.15
CA ASN A 137 11.96 -21.17 -12.37
C ASN A 137 10.58 -21.39 -11.71
N LEU A 138 10.00 -20.38 -11.09
CA LEU A 138 8.65 -20.45 -10.50
C LEU A 138 7.58 -20.84 -11.53
N TYR A 139 7.79 -20.47 -12.82
CA TYR A 139 6.87 -20.79 -13.88
C TYR A 139 7.07 -22.19 -14.47
N PHE A 140 8.31 -22.65 -14.57
CA PHE A 140 8.63 -23.80 -15.38
C PHE A 140 8.81 -25.10 -14.59
N ASP A 141 8.88 -25.04 -13.25
CA ASP A 141 9.17 -26.22 -12.45
C ASP A 141 7.97 -27.19 -12.34
N GLU A 142 6.75 -26.70 -12.40
CA GLU A 142 5.56 -27.55 -12.24
C GLU A 142 4.78 -27.85 -13.54
N ASP A 143 4.93 -27.03 -14.59
CA ASP A 143 4.03 -27.09 -15.75
C ASP A 143 4.71 -26.91 -17.13
N ARG A 144 5.91 -27.37 -17.33
CA ARG A 144 6.56 -27.37 -18.68
C ARG A 144 5.70 -27.94 -19.79
N GLU A 145 4.78 -28.85 -19.49
CA GLU A 145 3.88 -29.48 -20.46
C GLU A 145 2.58 -28.72 -20.72
N ARG A 146 2.16 -27.79 -19.79
CA ARG A 146 0.89 -27.06 -19.94
C ARG A 146 1.00 -25.71 -20.67
N LEU A 147 2.20 -25.17 -20.80
CA LEU A 147 2.45 -23.89 -21.51
C LEU A 147 2.76 -24.12 -23.00
N GLY A 148 2.10 -25.08 -23.63
CA GLY A 148 2.07 -25.09 -25.10
C GLY A 148 1.51 -23.76 -25.57
N GLU A 149 2.34 -22.98 -26.29
CA GLU A 149 2.04 -21.83 -27.18
C GLU A 149 0.64 -21.18 -27.04
N ARG A 150 0.14 -20.90 -25.82
CA ARG A 150 -1.02 -20.04 -25.67
C ARG A 150 -0.56 -18.61 -25.83
N GLU A 151 -1.05 -17.96 -26.87
CA GLU A 151 -0.91 -16.55 -27.15
C GLU A 151 -1.09 -15.78 -25.83
N LEU A 152 0.01 -15.15 -25.40
CA LEU A 152 0.00 -14.22 -24.28
C LEU A 152 -1.10 -13.20 -24.56
N ASN A 153 -2.21 -13.31 -23.87
CA ASN A 153 -3.31 -12.39 -24.03
C ASN A 153 -2.77 -10.96 -23.77
N GLU A 154 -2.74 -10.12 -24.79
CA GLU A 154 -2.21 -8.76 -24.70
C GLU A 154 -2.93 -7.92 -23.63
N LYS A 155 -4.11 -8.35 -23.21
CA LYS A 155 -4.92 -7.76 -22.15
C LYS A 155 -4.60 -8.30 -20.76
N ALA A 156 -3.78 -9.35 -20.65
CA ALA A 156 -3.41 -9.89 -19.36
C ALA A 156 -2.60 -8.86 -18.57
N PRO A 157 -2.91 -8.69 -17.29
CA PRO A 157 -2.22 -7.73 -16.44
C PRO A 157 -0.77 -8.13 -16.22
N ALA A 158 0.07 -7.15 -16.12
CA ALA A 158 1.49 -7.37 -15.92
C ALA A 158 1.85 -7.09 -14.45
N LEU A 159 2.45 -8.08 -13.78
CA LEU A 159 3.22 -7.83 -12.58
C LEU A 159 4.42 -6.94 -12.96
N THR A 160 4.57 -5.82 -12.28
CA THR A 160 5.67 -4.89 -12.52
C THR A 160 6.68 -4.99 -11.38
N ILE A 161 7.90 -5.43 -11.68
CA ILE A 161 8.98 -5.54 -10.70
C ILE A 161 10.07 -4.50 -10.99
N TYR A 162 10.47 -3.78 -9.96
CA TYR A 162 11.51 -2.75 -9.99
C TYR A 162 12.79 -3.34 -9.37
N PRO A 163 13.81 -3.70 -10.17
CA PRO A 163 15.03 -4.32 -9.69
C PRO A 163 15.92 -3.34 -8.96
N SER A 164 16.79 -3.87 -8.10
CA SER A 164 17.89 -3.14 -7.42
C SER A 164 17.47 -1.84 -6.76
N GLN A 165 16.26 -1.80 -6.17
CA GLN A 165 15.79 -0.61 -5.49
C GLN A 165 16.56 -0.43 -4.18
N ARG A 166 17.12 0.77 -3.98
CA ARG A 166 17.91 1.09 -2.78
C ARG A 166 17.13 0.87 -1.49
N THR A 167 15.86 1.26 -1.48
CA THR A 167 14.97 1.02 -0.34
C THR A 167 14.82 -0.47 -0.05
N ALA A 168 14.56 -1.28 -1.07
CA ALA A 168 14.45 -2.74 -0.92
C ALA A 168 15.78 -3.38 -0.49
N GLN A 169 16.93 -2.84 -0.88
CA GLN A 169 18.23 -3.31 -0.39
C GLN A 169 18.36 -3.05 1.11
N ILE A 170 18.02 -1.84 1.59
CA ILE A 170 18.10 -1.50 3.01
C ILE A 170 17.14 -2.37 3.82
N PHE A 171 15.88 -2.47 3.39
CA PHE A 171 14.89 -3.29 4.11
C PHE A 171 15.21 -4.78 4.04
N GLY A 172 15.78 -5.28 2.95
CA GLY A 172 16.26 -6.66 2.86
C GLY A 172 17.33 -6.98 3.91
N TYR A 173 18.32 -6.09 4.10
CA TYR A 173 19.30 -6.25 5.19
C TYR A 173 18.67 -6.16 6.58
N LEU A 174 17.72 -5.25 6.79
CA LEU A 174 17.05 -5.11 8.07
C LEU A 174 16.19 -6.35 8.38
N ASN A 175 15.54 -6.93 7.40
CA ASN A 175 14.70 -8.11 7.56
C ASN A 175 15.49 -9.36 7.97
N GLU A 176 16.81 -9.41 7.71
CA GLU A 176 17.68 -10.49 8.20
C GLU A 176 17.90 -10.44 9.73
N VAL A 177 17.68 -9.28 10.35
CA VAL A 177 17.98 -9.06 11.79
C VAL A 177 16.75 -8.62 12.59
N VAL A 178 15.72 -8.14 11.95
CA VAL A 178 14.49 -7.62 12.58
C VAL A 178 13.27 -8.13 11.84
N ASP A 179 12.39 -8.81 12.54
CA ASP A 179 11.07 -9.14 12.01
C ASP A 179 10.16 -7.90 12.10
N PHE A 180 9.74 -7.41 10.94
CA PHE A 180 8.95 -6.18 10.83
C PHE A 180 7.57 -6.29 11.48
N LEU A 181 7.01 -7.49 11.62
CA LEU A 181 5.74 -7.72 12.30
C LEU A 181 5.78 -7.38 13.79
N TYR A 182 6.98 -7.47 14.40
CA TYR A 182 7.17 -7.21 15.83
C TYR A 182 7.75 -5.84 16.15
N ILE A 183 7.87 -4.93 15.15
CA ILE A 183 8.31 -3.56 15.42
C ILE A 183 7.20 -2.81 16.18
N PRO A 184 7.47 -2.33 17.41
CA PRO A 184 6.49 -1.56 18.16
C PRO A 184 6.30 -0.19 17.49
N MET A 185 5.05 0.11 17.10
CA MET A 185 4.69 1.38 16.45
C MET A 185 4.52 2.53 17.44
N ASP A 186 4.51 2.25 18.72
CA ASP A 186 4.23 3.19 19.81
C ASP A 186 5.43 3.44 20.74
N ASP A 187 6.67 3.05 20.35
CA ASP A 187 7.85 3.27 21.18
C ASP A 187 8.15 4.77 21.38
N PRO A 188 7.93 5.30 22.61
CA PRO A 188 8.12 6.72 22.86
C PRO A 188 9.59 7.15 22.83
N ALA A 189 10.54 6.20 22.94
CA ALA A 189 11.96 6.51 22.89
C ALA A 189 12.39 6.83 21.45
N THR A 190 11.92 6.04 20.49
CA THR A 190 12.12 6.29 19.06
C THR A 190 11.60 7.66 18.66
N PHE A 191 10.35 7.99 19.01
CA PHE A 191 9.76 9.28 18.65
C PHE A 191 10.42 10.46 19.36
N ARG A 192 10.84 10.30 20.60
CA ARG A 192 11.57 11.35 21.32
C ARG A 192 12.97 11.58 20.79
N THR A 193 13.67 10.54 20.38
CA THR A 193 15.07 10.61 19.97
C THR A 193 15.21 10.96 18.49
N LEU A 194 14.52 10.25 17.61
CA LEU A 194 14.60 10.45 16.16
C LEU A 194 13.98 11.77 15.72
N LEU A 195 12.78 12.08 16.21
CA LEU A 195 12.03 13.23 15.70
C LEU A 195 12.42 14.54 16.39
N ARG A 196 13.05 14.49 17.57
CA ARG A 196 13.65 15.65 18.22
C ARG A 196 15.10 15.89 17.84
N SER A 197 15.80 14.87 17.36
CA SER A 197 17.13 15.06 16.80
C SER A 197 17.00 15.86 15.50
N GLU A 198 17.95 16.72 15.20
CA GLU A 198 17.99 17.40 13.91
C GLU A 198 18.35 16.42 12.77
N ASP A 199 18.66 15.18 13.10
CA ASP A 199 19.12 14.16 12.18
C ASP A 199 17.98 13.18 11.86
N LEU A 200 17.32 13.41 10.73
CA LEU A 200 16.34 12.52 10.13
C LEU A 200 16.96 11.63 9.04
N THR A 201 18.27 11.49 9.04
CA THR A 201 18.98 10.63 8.10
C THR A 201 18.50 9.21 8.19
N GLY A 202 18.04 8.64 7.09
CA GLY A 202 17.50 7.28 7.04
C GLY A 202 16.00 7.15 7.32
N VAL A 203 15.33 8.21 7.75
CA VAL A 203 13.87 8.21 7.88
C VAL A 203 13.25 8.46 6.51
N TYR A 204 12.66 7.40 5.93
CA TYR A 204 12.06 7.47 4.60
C TYR A 204 10.89 8.47 4.57
N GLY A 205 10.83 9.30 3.53
CA GLY A 205 9.78 10.32 3.37
C GLY A 205 10.00 11.60 4.19
N CYS A 206 10.87 11.57 5.19
CA CYS A 206 11.25 12.74 5.96
C CYS A 206 12.49 13.41 5.36
N ASN A 207 12.33 14.13 4.27
CA ASN A 207 13.41 14.98 3.80
C ASN A 207 13.72 16.03 4.86
N PRO A 208 15.00 16.27 5.18
CA PRO A 208 15.41 17.30 6.11
C PRO A 208 15.04 18.68 5.52
N ASN A 209 13.81 19.06 5.77
CA ASN A 209 13.26 20.35 5.41
C ASN A 209 13.18 21.16 6.69
N THR A 210 13.77 22.32 6.71
CA THR A 210 13.83 23.21 7.88
C THR A 210 12.46 23.49 8.51
N VAL A 211 11.38 23.39 7.76
CA VAL A 211 10.00 23.56 8.23
C VAL A 211 9.57 22.34 9.01
N LEU A 212 9.74 21.14 8.45
CA LEU A 212 9.39 19.87 9.11
C LEU A 212 10.19 19.69 10.41
N GLN A 213 11.49 19.95 10.38
CA GLN A 213 12.36 19.88 11.57
C GLN A 213 11.88 20.78 12.70
N LYS A 214 11.53 22.05 12.41
CA LYS A 214 11.02 22.98 13.42
C LYS A 214 9.75 22.48 14.10
N TYR A 215 8.84 21.85 13.33
CA TYR A 215 7.61 21.31 13.90
C TYR A 215 7.84 20.05 14.72
N LEU A 216 8.70 19.17 14.28
CA LEU A 216 9.07 17.95 15.01
C LEU A 216 9.78 18.26 16.34
N GLN A 217 10.55 19.35 16.41
CA GLN A 217 11.19 19.81 17.64
C GLN A 217 10.18 20.38 18.66
N GLN A 218 9.10 21.00 18.20
CA GLN A 218 8.10 21.64 19.08
C GLN A 218 6.99 20.67 19.52
N ALA A 219 6.72 19.63 18.73
CA ALA A 219 5.68 18.66 19.00
C ALA A 219 6.20 17.52 19.91
N LYS A 220 5.26 16.77 20.49
CA LYS A 220 5.48 15.42 21.00
C LYS A 220 4.93 14.45 19.95
N PRO A 221 5.65 14.19 18.86
CA PRO A 221 5.12 13.43 17.75
C PRO A 221 4.88 12.00 18.17
N GLN A 222 3.80 11.43 17.65
CA GLN A 222 3.42 10.04 17.75
C GLN A 222 3.51 9.41 16.36
N PHE A 223 3.35 8.10 16.27
CA PHE A 223 3.40 7.40 14.99
C PHE A 223 2.37 7.97 13.99
N GLU A 224 1.18 8.26 14.45
CA GLU A 224 0.08 8.83 13.67
C GLU A 224 0.43 10.19 13.05
N ASP A 225 1.32 10.95 13.66
CA ASP A 225 1.77 12.24 13.12
C ASP A 225 2.75 12.10 11.94
N LEU A 226 3.41 10.94 11.79
CA LEU A 226 4.39 10.71 10.73
C LEU A 226 3.77 10.77 9.33
N ILE A 227 2.63 10.12 9.14
CA ILE A 227 1.97 10.02 7.84
C ILE A 227 1.58 11.42 7.31
N PRO A 228 0.80 12.23 8.06
CA PRO A 228 0.43 13.56 7.59
C PRO A 228 1.64 14.50 7.45
N LEU A 229 2.65 14.39 8.31
CA LEU A 229 3.87 15.19 8.20
C LEU A 229 4.69 14.83 6.97
N CYS A 230 4.89 13.54 6.69
CA CYS A 230 5.57 13.08 5.48
C CYS A 230 4.80 13.50 4.23
N THR A 231 3.47 13.32 4.22
CA THR A 231 2.61 13.71 3.11
C THR A 231 2.67 15.22 2.87
N ALA A 232 2.52 16.02 3.91
CA ALA A 232 2.64 17.48 3.82
C ALA A 232 4.02 17.94 3.33
N SER A 233 5.10 17.20 3.67
CA SER A 233 6.46 17.52 3.20
C SER A 233 6.67 17.21 1.73
N ILE A 234 6.01 16.18 1.20
CA ILE A 234 6.08 15.77 -0.22
C ILE A 234 5.21 16.69 -1.07
N MET A 235 4.10 17.18 -0.55
CA MET A 235 3.17 18.09 -1.24
C MET A 235 3.72 19.52 -1.41
N ASN A 236 5.03 19.70 -1.48
CA ASN A 236 5.63 20.95 -1.93
C ASN A 236 5.31 21.15 -3.42
N PHE A 237 4.06 21.50 -3.72
CA PHE A 237 3.70 21.95 -5.06
C PHE A 237 4.56 23.16 -5.44
N PRO A 238 5.12 23.19 -6.64
CA PRO A 238 5.83 24.35 -7.10
C PRO A 238 4.86 25.54 -7.23
N THR A 239 4.79 26.42 -6.23
CA THR A 239 5.10 27.81 -6.32
C THR A 239 4.11 28.82 -6.88
N ASN A 240 2.92 28.51 -7.30
CA ASN A 240 1.98 29.57 -7.67
C ASN A 240 0.79 29.75 -6.71
N MET A 241 0.74 28.98 -5.65
CA MET A 241 -0.21 29.22 -4.55
C MET A 241 0.51 29.82 -3.36
N ASN A 242 0.06 31.01 -2.93
CA ASN A 242 0.61 31.77 -1.81
C ASN A 242 0.49 31.09 -0.44
N PHE A 243 -0.04 29.86 -0.39
CA PHE A 243 -0.25 29.09 0.85
C PHE A 243 0.14 27.62 0.63
N PRO A 244 1.36 27.22 0.96
CA PRO A 244 1.73 25.82 0.94
C PRO A 244 0.94 25.05 2.01
N THR A 245 0.16 24.05 1.60
CA THR A 245 -0.67 23.17 2.45
C THR A 245 0.09 22.61 3.66
N ASN A 246 1.37 22.33 3.51
CA ASN A 246 2.24 21.89 4.60
C ASN A 246 2.36 22.92 5.74
N ARG A 247 2.41 24.21 5.43
CA ARG A 247 2.47 25.27 6.45
C ARG A 247 1.14 25.45 7.16
N ILE A 248 0.03 25.33 6.43
CA ILE A 248 -1.30 25.46 7.01
C ILE A 248 -1.55 24.30 7.97
N TYR A 249 -1.37 23.05 7.51
CA TYR A 249 -1.54 21.87 8.35
C TYR A 249 -0.70 21.94 9.61
N THR A 250 0.61 22.15 9.47
CA THR A 250 1.52 22.16 10.62
C THR A 250 1.26 23.32 11.58
N SER A 251 0.91 24.50 11.09
CA SER A 251 0.56 25.62 11.99
C SER A 251 -0.74 25.36 12.75
N ARG A 252 -1.74 24.74 12.13
CA ARG A 252 -2.99 24.36 12.80
C ARG A 252 -2.79 23.21 13.78
N LYS A 253 -2.03 22.21 13.43
CA LYS A 253 -1.77 21.05 14.30
C LYS A 253 -1.00 21.42 15.55
N TYR A 254 -0.05 22.38 15.45
CA TYR A 254 0.92 22.62 16.52
C TYR A 254 0.96 24.05 17.09
N GLY A 255 0.16 24.97 16.62
CA GLY A 255 0.33 26.34 17.11
C GLY A 255 -0.83 27.31 16.95
N ILE A 256 -1.60 27.24 15.92
CA ILE A 256 -2.69 28.21 15.67
C ILE A 256 -4.02 27.54 15.97
N ALA A 257 -4.81 28.16 16.85
CA ALA A 257 -6.19 27.72 17.08
C ALA A 257 -6.95 27.74 15.73
N TRP A 258 -7.44 26.57 15.33
CA TRP A 258 -8.23 26.41 14.13
C TRP A 258 -9.65 26.05 14.53
N GLU A 259 -10.59 26.84 14.05
CA GLU A 259 -12.00 26.54 14.19
C GLU A 259 -12.53 25.94 12.88
N PRO A 260 -13.16 24.78 12.95
CA PRO A 260 -13.76 24.17 11.77
C PRO A 260 -14.93 25.03 11.27
N HIS A 261 -14.95 25.26 9.96
CA HIS A 261 -16.00 26.04 9.30
C HIS A 261 -16.83 25.20 8.31
N PHE A 262 -16.64 23.88 8.36
CA PHE A 262 -17.30 22.95 7.44
C PHE A 262 -18.59 22.38 8.05
N ALA A 263 -19.43 21.83 7.17
CA ALA A 263 -20.53 21.00 7.63
C ALA A 263 -20.00 19.80 8.45
N PRO A 264 -20.72 19.34 9.48
CA PRO A 264 -20.20 18.31 10.41
C PRO A 264 -19.67 17.04 9.74
N LYS A 265 -20.27 16.62 8.62
CA LYS A 265 -19.80 15.45 7.84
C LYS A 265 -18.48 15.70 7.14
N VAL A 266 -18.26 16.89 6.61
CA VAL A 266 -16.98 17.30 5.99
C VAL A 266 -15.90 17.43 7.06
N GLU A 267 -16.27 18.00 8.20
CA GLU A 267 -15.38 18.13 9.35
C GLU A 267 -14.90 16.76 9.84
N ALA A 268 -15.79 15.77 9.95
CA ALA A 268 -15.41 14.41 10.33
C ALA A 268 -14.35 13.80 9.40
N ILE A 269 -14.41 14.08 8.08
CA ILE A 269 -13.44 13.61 7.11
C ILE A 269 -12.10 14.35 7.22
N LEU A 270 -12.12 15.64 7.52
CA LEU A 270 -10.95 16.51 7.50
C LEU A 270 -10.36 16.81 8.89
N SER A 271 -10.96 16.32 9.97
CA SER A 271 -10.56 16.63 11.35
C SER A 271 -9.11 16.19 11.65
N GLU A 272 -8.71 15.01 11.22
CA GLU A 272 -7.36 14.47 11.40
C GLU A 272 -6.30 15.36 10.76
N THR A 273 -6.61 15.96 9.64
CA THR A 273 -5.71 16.83 8.86
C THR A 273 -5.96 18.31 9.07
N CYS A 274 -6.64 18.68 10.15
CA CYS A 274 -6.93 20.06 10.53
C CYS A 274 -7.62 20.88 9.41
N GLY A 275 -8.52 20.24 8.65
CA GLY A 275 -9.29 20.88 7.57
C GLY A 275 -8.57 20.96 6.22
N GLU A 276 -7.39 20.38 6.10
CA GLU A 276 -6.67 20.29 4.83
C GLU A 276 -6.89 18.93 4.19
N ILE A 277 -6.99 18.89 2.86
CA ILE A 277 -7.02 17.64 2.10
C ILE A 277 -5.57 17.20 1.86
N LEU A 278 -5.10 16.23 2.64
CA LEU A 278 -3.75 15.66 2.53
C LEU A 278 -3.75 14.29 1.85
N TYR A 279 -4.84 13.54 1.96
CA TYR A 279 -4.95 12.16 1.49
C TYR A 279 -5.94 12.04 0.34
N ASN A 280 -5.63 11.15 -0.57
CA ASN A 280 -6.58 10.78 -1.62
C ASN A 280 -7.87 10.20 -1.03
N GLU A 281 -7.78 9.46 0.07
CA GLU A 281 -8.92 8.89 0.81
C GLU A 281 -9.92 9.98 1.21
N GLN A 282 -9.45 11.15 1.57
CA GLN A 282 -10.32 12.28 1.89
C GLN A 282 -11.04 12.82 0.64
N VAL A 283 -10.37 12.82 -0.52
CA VAL A 283 -11.03 13.20 -1.80
C VAL A 283 -12.15 12.21 -2.11
N TYR A 284 -11.93 10.91 -1.94
CA TYR A 284 -12.95 9.89 -2.15
C TYR A 284 -14.12 10.04 -1.18
N ALA A 285 -13.83 10.13 0.12
CA ALA A 285 -14.86 10.29 1.14
C ALA A 285 -15.71 11.55 0.92
N LEU A 286 -15.09 12.65 0.47
CA LEU A 286 -15.82 13.87 0.12
C LEU A 286 -16.66 13.69 -1.15
N ALA A 287 -16.16 13.00 -2.16
CA ALA A 287 -16.89 12.70 -3.39
C ALA A 287 -18.12 11.82 -3.10
N GLU A 288 -17.95 10.75 -2.32
CA GLU A 288 -19.05 9.88 -1.89
C GLU A 288 -20.09 10.63 -1.04
N LEU A 289 -19.63 11.52 -0.17
CA LEU A 289 -20.52 12.36 0.65
C LEU A 289 -21.49 13.20 -0.20
N VAL A 290 -21.06 13.62 -1.40
CA VAL A 290 -21.89 14.39 -2.34
C VAL A 290 -22.57 13.51 -3.39
N GLY A 291 -22.44 12.18 -3.29
CA GLY A 291 -23.23 11.22 -4.05
C GLY A 291 -22.53 10.61 -5.27
N TYR A 292 -21.21 10.78 -5.40
CA TYR A 292 -20.45 10.08 -6.45
C TYR A 292 -20.29 8.60 -6.10
N THR A 293 -20.28 7.76 -7.13
CA THR A 293 -19.89 6.36 -6.99
C THR A 293 -18.36 6.22 -6.84
N PRO A 294 -17.83 5.08 -6.37
CA PRO A 294 -16.39 4.85 -6.29
C PRO A 294 -15.65 5.08 -7.61
N SER A 295 -16.23 4.62 -8.74
CA SER A 295 -15.64 4.85 -10.07
C SER A 295 -15.62 6.31 -10.46
N GLU A 296 -16.67 7.07 -10.18
CA GLU A 296 -16.73 8.51 -10.46
C GLU A 296 -15.76 9.30 -9.55
N ALA A 297 -15.61 8.89 -8.29
CA ALA A 297 -14.65 9.48 -7.38
C ALA A 297 -13.20 9.30 -7.85
N GLU A 298 -12.86 8.15 -8.45
CA GLU A 298 -11.54 7.94 -9.07
C GLU A 298 -11.32 8.83 -10.29
N GLU A 299 -12.36 9.13 -11.08
CA GLU A 299 -12.24 10.03 -12.24
C GLU A 299 -12.03 11.50 -11.84
N LEU A 300 -12.43 11.89 -10.62
CA LEU A 300 -12.21 13.24 -10.10
C LEU A 300 -10.74 13.49 -9.67
N ARG A 301 -10.02 12.44 -9.35
CA ARG A 301 -8.63 12.49 -8.94
C ARG A 301 -7.69 12.70 -10.11
#